data_094b1592c8b73cf10ec06ff9a4959e56
#
_entry.id   094b1592c8b73cf10ec06ff9a4959e56
#
_cell.length_a   1.000
_cell.length_b   1.000
_cell.length_c   1.000
_cell.angle_alpha   90.00
_cell.angle_beta   90.00
_cell.angle_gamma   90.00
#
_symmetry.space_group_name_H-M   'P 1'
#
loop_
_entity.id
_entity.type
_entity.pdbx_description
1 polymer ?
#
loop_
_entity_poly.entity_id
_entity_poly.type
_entity_poly.pdbx_seq_one_letter_code
_entity_poly.pdbx_strand_id
1 'polypeptide(L)'
;TRAIAVNILLDLYKTSERIIRDAAAITLPTQLLISGDDYVVHRQPQIDFYQRLRSPLKELHLLPGFYHDTLGEENRALAFEKMQSFISRLYANKSQKFDYQHEDCTGPSADRWRLLSGGPVPLSPVDLAYRFMRKAMKLFGTHSSGLHLGMSTGFDSGSSLDYVYQNQPQGSNAFGRLVDKIYLNSVGWRGIRQRKTHLQILIKQAVADLHAKGLAVRVVDIAAGHGRYVLDALANEPAVSDILLRDYSELNVAQGQEMIAQRGMSGRVRFEQGDAFNPEELSALTPRPTLAI
;
A
#
# COMPACT_ATOMS: atom_id res chain seq x y z
N THR A 1 17.41 11.18 -26.74
CA THR A 1 15.97 10.84 -26.71
C THR A 1 15.82 9.54 -25.92
N ARG A 2 15.09 9.57 -24.81
CA ARG A 2 14.77 8.36 -24.06
C ARG A 2 13.64 7.63 -24.79
N ALA A 3 13.80 6.34 -25.10
CA ALA A 3 12.74 5.52 -25.68
C ALA A 3 11.63 5.31 -24.64
N ILE A 4 10.39 5.52 -25.05
CA ILE A 4 9.21 5.18 -24.25
C ILE A 4 8.65 3.85 -24.75
N ALA A 5 8.37 2.92 -23.84
CA ALA A 5 7.80 1.64 -24.22
C ALA A 5 6.35 1.85 -24.72
N VAL A 6 6.06 1.41 -25.92
CA VAL A 6 4.76 1.55 -26.58
C VAL A 6 3.63 0.97 -25.72
N ASN A 7 3.88 -0.16 -25.05
CA ASN A 7 2.90 -0.80 -24.17
C ASN A 7 2.48 0.11 -23.00
N ILE A 8 3.38 0.92 -22.44
CA ILE A 8 3.06 1.88 -21.39
C ILE A 8 2.08 2.94 -21.89
N LEU A 9 2.32 3.48 -23.09
CA LEU A 9 1.43 4.47 -23.69
C LEU A 9 0.04 3.89 -24.00
N LEU A 10 -0.01 2.65 -24.53
CA LEU A 10 -1.27 1.95 -24.77
C LEU A 10 -2.04 1.67 -23.49
N ASP A 11 -1.36 1.30 -22.41
CA ASP A 11 -2.01 1.03 -21.13
C ASP A 11 -2.48 2.32 -20.46
N LEU A 12 -1.76 3.43 -20.58
CA LEU A 12 -2.21 4.76 -20.16
C LEU A 12 -3.49 5.17 -20.91
N TYR A 13 -3.51 5.01 -22.23
CA TYR A 13 -4.68 5.33 -23.06
C TYR A 13 -5.90 4.49 -22.63
N LYS A 14 -5.77 3.17 -22.54
CA LYS A 14 -6.85 2.27 -22.11
C LYS A 14 -7.33 2.59 -20.69
N THR A 15 -6.41 2.99 -19.80
CA THR A 15 -6.74 3.38 -18.43
C THR A 15 -7.54 4.69 -18.42
N SER A 16 -7.13 5.67 -19.21
CA SER A 16 -7.85 6.92 -19.37
C SER A 16 -9.30 6.71 -19.86
N GLU A 17 -9.49 5.89 -20.92
CA GLU A 17 -10.82 5.54 -21.39
C GLU A 17 -11.68 4.83 -20.34
N ARG A 18 -11.06 3.95 -19.54
CA ARG A 18 -11.75 3.25 -18.44
C ARG A 18 -12.19 4.22 -17.36
N ILE A 19 -11.32 5.14 -16.93
CA ILE A 19 -11.63 6.15 -15.92
C ILE A 19 -12.83 7.00 -16.35
N ILE A 20 -12.88 7.43 -17.61
CA ILE A 20 -14.02 8.20 -18.14
C ILE A 20 -15.31 7.39 -18.10
N ARG A 21 -15.26 6.09 -18.39
CA ARG A 21 -16.43 5.21 -18.31
C ARG A 21 -16.90 4.99 -16.87
N ASP A 22 -15.96 4.89 -15.93
CA ASP A 22 -16.25 4.71 -14.50
C ASP A 22 -16.68 6.00 -13.79
N ALA A 23 -16.52 7.17 -14.41
CA ALA A 23 -16.80 8.47 -13.79
C ALA A 23 -18.21 8.57 -13.18
N ALA A 24 -19.21 7.90 -13.78
CA ALA A 24 -20.58 7.85 -13.25
C ALA A 24 -20.71 7.03 -11.93
N ALA A 25 -19.72 6.24 -11.56
CA ALA A 25 -19.70 5.55 -10.28
C ALA A 25 -19.20 6.44 -9.12
N ILE A 26 -18.55 7.57 -9.43
CA ILE A 26 -17.97 8.46 -8.43
C ILE A 26 -19.06 9.41 -7.92
N THR A 27 -19.38 9.27 -6.64
CA THR A 27 -20.35 10.11 -5.92
C THR A 27 -19.68 11.01 -4.87
N LEU A 28 -18.41 10.81 -4.60
CA LEU A 28 -17.63 11.62 -3.66
C LEU A 28 -17.47 13.06 -4.15
N PRO A 29 -17.38 14.04 -3.23
CA PRO A 29 -17.06 15.42 -3.61
C PRO A 29 -15.78 15.49 -4.44
N THR A 30 -15.90 16.08 -5.63
CA THR A 30 -14.80 16.05 -6.61
C THR A 30 -14.56 17.44 -7.18
N GLN A 31 -13.32 17.91 -7.05
CA GLN A 31 -12.86 19.13 -7.73
C GLN A 31 -11.90 18.75 -8.85
N LEU A 32 -12.08 19.33 -10.03
CA LEU A 32 -11.21 19.16 -11.18
C LEU A 32 -10.55 20.49 -11.55
N LEU A 33 -9.22 20.51 -11.52
CA LEU A 33 -8.42 21.63 -11.99
C LEU A 33 -7.80 21.24 -13.32
N ILE A 34 -8.12 21.98 -14.37
CA ILE A 34 -7.65 21.71 -15.74
C ILE A 34 -6.71 22.83 -16.17
N SER A 35 -5.48 22.48 -16.51
CA SER A 35 -4.52 23.38 -17.13
C SER A 35 -5.04 23.82 -18.50
N GLY A 36 -5.19 25.14 -18.67
CA GLY A 36 -5.84 25.71 -19.85
C GLY A 36 -5.01 25.62 -21.12
N ASP A 37 -3.69 25.64 -20.98
CA ASP A 37 -2.74 25.66 -22.09
C ASP A 37 -1.85 24.40 -22.11
N ASP A 38 -2.37 23.27 -21.55
CA ASP A 38 -1.71 21.97 -21.61
C ASP A 38 -1.65 21.45 -23.06
N TYR A 39 -0.43 21.21 -23.54
CA TYR A 39 -0.17 20.68 -24.88
C TYR A 39 0.20 19.18 -24.85
N VAL A 40 0.25 18.56 -23.66
CA VAL A 40 0.55 17.13 -23.47
C VAL A 40 -0.73 16.32 -23.37
N VAL A 41 -1.71 16.83 -22.62
CA VAL A 41 -2.98 16.15 -22.35
C VAL A 41 -4.16 16.98 -22.88
N HIS A 42 -5.02 16.35 -23.67
CA HIS A 42 -6.22 16.99 -24.18
C HIS A 42 -7.23 17.33 -23.08
N ARG A 43 -7.84 18.49 -23.16
CA ARG A 43 -8.84 18.96 -22.20
C ARG A 43 -10.17 18.21 -22.30
N GLN A 44 -10.58 17.82 -23.50
CA GLN A 44 -11.90 17.24 -23.74
C GLN A 44 -12.17 15.99 -22.90
N PRO A 45 -11.27 14.99 -22.81
CA PRO A 45 -11.46 13.83 -21.94
C PRO A 45 -11.65 14.19 -20.46
N GLN A 46 -11.00 15.25 -19.98
CA GLN A 46 -11.14 15.73 -18.60
C GLN A 46 -12.52 16.38 -18.38
N ILE A 47 -13.02 17.14 -19.37
CA ILE A 47 -14.37 17.71 -19.35
C ILE A 47 -15.42 16.60 -19.41
N ASP A 48 -15.23 15.59 -20.27
CA ASP A 48 -16.12 14.43 -20.38
C ASP A 48 -16.18 13.64 -19.07
N PHE A 49 -15.05 13.46 -18.41
CA PHE A 49 -14.99 12.87 -17.09
C PHE A 49 -15.82 13.66 -16.07
N TYR A 50 -15.60 14.97 -16.00
CA TYR A 50 -16.36 15.86 -15.10
C TYR A 50 -17.86 15.82 -15.33
N GLN A 51 -18.28 15.84 -16.59
CA GLN A 51 -19.70 15.80 -16.94
C GLN A 51 -20.39 14.52 -16.48
N ARG A 52 -19.67 13.39 -16.54
CA ARG A 52 -20.17 12.06 -16.16
C ARG A 52 -20.17 11.80 -14.66
N LEU A 53 -19.40 12.57 -13.87
CA LEU A 53 -19.41 12.45 -12.40
C LEU A 53 -20.83 12.60 -11.85
N ARG A 54 -21.24 11.67 -10.98
CA ARG A 54 -22.49 11.74 -10.23
C ARG A 54 -22.36 12.39 -8.87
N SER A 55 -21.18 12.91 -8.55
CA SER A 55 -20.98 13.66 -7.32
C SER A 55 -22.00 14.81 -7.19
N PRO A 56 -22.73 14.91 -6.06
CA PRO A 56 -23.62 16.00 -5.78
C PRO A 56 -22.87 17.33 -5.55
N LEU A 57 -21.60 17.24 -5.23
CA LEU A 57 -20.72 18.38 -5.04
C LEU A 57 -19.49 18.22 -5.94
N LYS A 58 -19.56 18.84 -7.11
CA LYS A 58 -18.44 18.81 -8.06
C LYS A 58 -18.14 20.19 -8.61
N GLU A 59 -16.87 20.48 -8.82
CA GLU A 59 -16.38 21.73 -9.38
C GLU A 59 -15.38 21.48 -10.48
N LEU A 60 -15.39 22.35 -11.48
CA LEU A 60 -14.41 22.37 -12.56
C LEU A 60 -13.85 23.79 -12.67
N HIS A 61 -12.52 23.88 -12.65
CA HIS A 61 -11.82 25.13 -12.92
C HIS A 61 -10.87 24.94 -14.08
N LEU A 62 -11.06 25.70 -15.13
CA LEU A 62 -10.10 25.86 -16.20
C LEU A 62 -9.11 26.96 -15.81
N LEU A 63 -7.83 26.66 -15.82
CA LEU A 63 -6.75 27.57 -15.39
C LEU A 63 -5.99 28.09 -16.63
N PRO A 64 -6.32 29.24 -17.20
CA PRO A 64 -5.60 29.82 -18.33
C PRO A 64 -4.15 30.14 -17.92
N GLY A 65 -3.20 29.94 -18.83
CA GLY A 65 -1.78 30.14 -18.58
C GLY A 65 -1.09 29.01 -17.81
N PHE A 66 -1.84 27.95 -17.45
CA PHE A 66 -1.28 26.73 -16.84
C PHE A 66 -1.00 25.70 -17.92
N TYR A 67 0.21 25.12 -17.86
CA TYR A 67 0.66 24.03 -18.73
C TYR A 67 0.49 22.67 -18.06
N HIS A 68 1.35 21.69 -18.39
CA HIS A 68 1.14 20.30 -18.00
C HIS A 68 1.26 20.03 -16.49
N ASP A 69 2.08 20.77 -15.78
CA ASP A 69 2.27 20.59 -14.34
C ASP A 69 1.50 21.64 -13.53
N THR A 70 0.17 21.44 -13.40
CA THR A 70 -0.76 22.38 -12.73
C THR A 70 -0.26 22.88 -11.37
N LEU A 71 0.40 22.04 -10.58
CA LEU A 71 0.86 22.39 -9.22
C LEU A 71 2.32 22.86 -9.19
N GLY A 72 3.05 22.67 -10.27
CA GLY A 72 4.44 23.13 -10.44
C GLY A 72 4.56 24.48 -11.16
N GLU A 73 3.46 25.03 -11.68
CA GLU A 73 3.45 26.29 -12.41
C GLU A 73 3.84 27.50 -11.53
N GLU A 74 4.34 28.56 -12.16
CA GLU A 74 4.69 29.80 -11.47
C GLU A 74 3.48 30.37 -10.71
N ASN A 75 2.31 30.34 -11.33
CA ASN A 75 1.05 30.87 -10.77
C ASN A 75 0.28 29.83 -9.94
N ARG A 76 0.93 28.75 -9.49
CA ARG A 76 0.32 27.65 -8.69
C ARG A 76 -0.50 28.11 -7.48
N ALA A 77 -0.24 29.32 -6.97
CA ALA A 77 -1.01 29.88 -5.85
C ALA A 77 -2.51 29.91 -6.14
N LEU A 78 -2.92 30.19 -7.39
CA LEU A 78 -4.33 30.15 -7.81
C LEU A 78 -4.92 28.73 -7.70
N ALA A 79 -4.17 27.70 -8.10
CA ALA A 79 -4.60 26.31 -7.98
C ALA A 79 -4.76 25.92 -6.50
N PHE A 80 -3.80 26.26 -5.64
CA PHE A 80 -3.88 26.03 -4.19
C PHE A 80 -5.06 26.77 -3.54
N GLU A 81 -5.34 28.01 -3.91
CA GLU A 81 -6.50 28.77 -3.42
C GLU A 81 -7.81 28.03 -3.72
N LYS A 82 -7.98 27.55 -4.97
CA LYS A 82 -9.16 26.77 -5.36
C LYS A 82 -9.28 25.48 -4.55
N MET A 83 -8.18 24.73 -4.42
CA MET A 83 -8.16 23.50 -3.63
C MET A 83 -8.50 23.76 -2.16
N GLN A 84 -7.87 24.75 -1.54
CA GLN A 84 -8.10 25.09 -0.13
C GLN A 84 -9.55 25.54 0.11
N SER A 85 -10.10 26.36 -0.79
CA SER A 85 -11.49 26.80 -0.72
C SER A 85 -12.46 25.62 -0.79
N PHE A 86 -12.25 24.70 -1.72
CA PHE A 86 -13.08 23.50 -1.86
C PHE A 86 -13.02 22.62 -0.61
N ILE A 87 -11.81 22.28 -0.13
CA ILE A 87 -11.60 21.49 1.06
C ILE A 87 -12.23 22.16 2.29
N SER A 88 -12.02 23.46 2.47
CA SER A 88 -12.57 24.19 3.62
C SER A 88 -14.10 24.16 3.65
N ARG A 89 -14.76 24.28 2.49
CA ARG A 89 -16.22 24.15 2.41
C ARG A 89 -16.72 22.75 2.73
N LEU A 90 -15.99 21.72 2.33
CA LEU A 90 -16.34 20.34 2.67
C LEU A 90 -16.31 20.12 4.18
N TYR A 91 -15.24 20.54 4.84
CA TYR A 91 -15.10 20.37 6.29
C TYR A 91 -15.97 21.29 7.13
N ALA A 92 -16.39 22.43 6.60
CA ALA A 92 -17.35 23.30 7.26
C ALA A 92 -18.75 22.67 7.33
N ASN A 93 -19.11 21.83 6.37
CA ASN A 93 -20.41 21.17 6.29
C ASN A 93 -20.39 19.77 6.93
N LYS A 94 -20.36 19.73 8.28
CA LYS A 94 -20.28 18.48 9.07
C LYS A 94 -21.52 17.57 8.96
N SER A 95 -22.61 18.03 8.33
CA SER A 95 -23.85 17.26 8.22
C SER A 95 -23.87 16.25 7.08
N GLN A 96 -22.97 16.37 6.11
CA GLN A 96 -22.93 15.51 4.95
C GLN A 96 -22.04 14.29 5.21
N LYS A 97 -22.67 13.15 5.49
CA LYS A 97 -21.96 11.86 5.58
C LYS A 97 -21.87 11.25 4.17
N PHE A 98 -20.67 10.93 3.75
CA PHE A 98 -20.41 10.19 2.52
C PHE A 98 -20.22 8.71 2.85
N ASP A 99 -20.80 7.84 2.05
CA ASP A 99 -20.58 6.40 2.16
C ASP A 99 -19.36 6.00 1.33
N TYR A 100 -18.19 6.03 1.96
CA TYR A 100 -16.94 5.64 1.33
C TYR A 100 -16.81 4.13 1.09
N GLN A 101 -17.61 3.32 1.76
CA GLN A 101 -17.47 1.85 1.71
C GLN A 101 -18.05 1.23 0.44
N HIS A 102 -18.95 1.93 -0.25
CA HIS A 102 -19.67 1.40 -1.42
C HIS A 102 -19.36 2.15 -2.72
N GLU A 103 -18.39 3.05 -2.72
CA GLU A 103 -18.04 3.84 -3.91
C GLU A 103 -17.47 3.00 -5.06
N ASP A 104 -16.82 1.88 -4.76
CA ASP A 104 -16.26 0.96 -5.75
C ASP A 104 -17.23 -0.15 -6.20
N CYS A 105 -18.48 -0.14 -5.72
CA CYS A 105 -19.45 -1.21 -5.98
C CYS A 105 -20.18 -1.11 -7.31
N THR A 106 -20.00 -0.03 -8.07
CA THR A 106 -20.70 0.24 -9.33
C THR A 106 -19.73 0.61 -10.46
N GLY A 107 -20.21 0.56 -11.69
CA GLY A 107 -19.44 0.93 -12.89
C GLY A 107 -18.70 -0.20 -13.57
N PRO A 108 -18.17 0.04 -14.78
CA PRO A 108 -17.48 -0.98 -15.61
C PRO A 108 -16.29 -1.66 -14.94
N SER A 109 -15.53 -0.97 -14.09
CA SER A 109 -14.43 -1.59 -13.34
C SER A 109 -14.93 -2.53 -12.25
N ALA A 110 -15.99 -2.17 -11.54
CA ALA A 110 -16.65 -3.06 -10.57
C ALA A 110 -17.21 -4.31 -11.23
N ASP A 111 -17.85 -4.16 -12.40
CA ASP A 111 -18.39 -5.29 -13.16
C ASP A 111 -17.26 -6.23 -13.64
N ARG A 112 -16.16 -5.65 -14.12
CA ARG A 112 -14.97 -6.42 -14.49
C ARG A 112 -14.35 -7.13 -13.30
N TRP A 113 -14.29 -6.47 -12.14
CA TRP A 113 -13.80 -7.11 -10.92
C TRP A 113 -14.68 -8.30 -10.51
N ARG A 114 -16.01 -8.15 -10.54
CA ARG A 114 -16.95 -9.26 -10.25
C ARG A 114 -16.75 -10.43 -11.22
N LEU A 115 -16.55 -10.14 -12.52
CA LEU A 115 -16.27 -11.17 -13.52
C LEU A 115 -14.97 -11.92 -13.22
N LEU A 116 -13.91 -11.21 -12.86
CA LEU A 116 -12.59 -11.79 -12.58
C LEU A 116 -12.56 -12.52 -11.23
N SER A 117 -13.25 -12.02 -10.20
CA SER A 117 -13.35 -12.66 -8.88
C SER A 117 -14.13 -13.95 -8.88
N GLY A 118 -15.03 -14.16 -9.85
CA GLY A 118 -15.73 -15.42 -10.07
C GLY A 118 -14.82 -16.58 -10.53
N GLY A 119 -13.56 -16.30 -10.81
CA GLY A 119 -12.59 -17.27 -11.30
C GLY A 119 -12.74 -17.59 -12.79
N PRO A 120 -11.83 -18.39 -13.34
CA PRO A 120 -11.88 -18.78 -14.75
C PRO A 120 -13.06 -19.73 -15.02
N VAL A 121 -13.63 -19.64 -16.22
CA VAL A 121 -14.67 -20.55 -16.69
C VAL A 121 -14.17 -22.00 -16.55
N PRO A 122 -14.93 -22.90 -15.91
CA PRO A 122 -14.52 -24.29 -15.73
C PRO A 122 -14.14 -24.96 -17.06
N LEU A 123 -13.05 -25.74 -17.06
CA LEU A 123 -12.48 -26.43 -18.20
C LEU A 123 -11.98 -25.54 -19.35
N SER A 124 -11.96 -24.22 -19.18
CA SER A 124 -11.29 -23.35 -20.14
C SER A 124 -9.77 -23.58 -20.15
N PRO A 125 -9.04 -23.22 -21.24
CA PRO A 125 -7.59 -23.31 -21.27
C PRO A 125 -6.93 -22.57 -20.09
N VAL A 126 -7.52 -21.47 -19.64
CA VAL A 126 -7.08 -20.68 -18.48
C VAL A 126 -7.28 -21.46 -17.18
N ASP A 127 -8.45 -22.09 -17.00
CA ASP A 127 -8.72 -22.93 -15.81
C ASP A 127 -7.77 -24.13 -15.74
N LEU A 128 -7.54 -24.80 -16.88
CA LEU A 128 -6.60 -25.92 -16.96
C LEU A 128 -5.16 -25.49 -16.64
N ALA A 129 -4.72 -24.33 -17.14
CA ALA A 129 -3.42 -23.76 -16.80
C ALA A 129 -3.30 -23.47 -15.30
N TYR A 130 -4.33 -22.86 -14.68
CA TYR A 130 -4.32 -22.60 -13.23
C TYR A 130 -4.38 -23.90 -12.40
N ARG A 131 -5.10 -24.91 -12.86
CA ARG A 131 -5.12 -26.25 -12.19
C ARG A 131 -3.76 -26.91 -12.24
N PHE A 132 -3.11 -26.85 -13.42
CA PHE A 132 -1.74 -27.36 -13.57
C PHE A 132 -0.76 -26.60 -12.67
N MET A 133 -0.78 -25.28 -12.70
CA MET A 133 0.07 -24.46 -11.87
C MET A 133 -0.12 -24.73 -10.38
N ARG A 134 -1.38 -24.84 -9.89
CA ARG A 134 -1.67 -25.21 -8.50
C ARG A 134 -1.13 -26.59 -8.12
N LYS A 135 -1.25 -27.57 -9.02
CA LYS A 135 -0.66 -28.93 -8.79
C LYS A 135 0.86 -28.86 -8.73
N ALA A 136 1.48 -28.12 -9.66
CA ALA A 136 2.93 -27.93 -9.66
C ALA A 136 3.41 -27.22 -8.38
N MET A 137 2.73 -26.15 -7.95
CA MET A 137 3.06 -25.47 -6.69
C MET A 137 2.92 -26.38 -5.47
N LYS A 138 1.89 -27.24 -5.41
CA LYS A 138 1.73 -28.22 -4.33
C LYS A 138 2.88 -29.23 -4.34
N LEU A 139 3.26 -29.76 -5.51
CA LEU A 139 4.33 -30.74 -5.64
C LEU A 139 5.69 -30.15 -5.28
N PHE A 140 6.01 -28.96 -5.79
CA PHE A 140 7.28 -28.28 -5.48
C PHE A 140 7.28 -27.68 -4.09
N GLY A 141 6.13 -27.28 -3.57
CA GLY A 141 5.94 -26.72 -2.24
C GLY A 141 6.31 -27.69 -1.11
N THR A 142 6.22 -29.00 -1.34
CA THR A 142 6.65 -30.00 -0.34
C THR A 142 8.15 -29.94 -0.02
N HIS A 143 8.96 -29.43 -0.94
CA HIS A 143 10.42 -29.33 -0.79
C HIS A 143 10.90 -27.88 -0.56
N SER A 144 10.08 -26.89 -0.86
CA SER A 144 10.39 -25.47 -0.73
C SER A 144 9.77 -24.92 0.55
N SER A 145 10.59 -24.42 1.47
CA SER A 145 10.10 -23.81 2.70
C SER A 145 9.29 -22.55 2.45
N GLY A 146 9.70 -21.72 1.49
CA GLY A 146 8.99 -20.48 1.16
C GLY A 146 7.62 -20.73 0.53
N LEU A 147 7.51 -21.67 -0.42
CA LEU A 147 6.22 -22.05 -1.01
C LEU A 147 5.30 -22.72 0.01
N HIS A 148 5.85 -23.63 0.84
CA HIS A 148 5.08 -24.28 1.90
C HIS A 148 4.51 -23.25 2.88
N LEU A 149 5.34 -22.33 3.35
CA LEU A 149 4.93 -21.26 4.24
C LEU A 149 3.83 -20.38 3.62
N GLY A 150 4.04 -19.91 2.38
CA GLY A 150 3.05 -19.09 1.68
C GLY A 150 1.72 -19.79 1.44
N MET A 151 1.73 -21.11 1.17
CA MET A 151 0.50 -21.89 1.01
C MET A 151 -0.21 -22.17 2.34
N SER A 152 0.49 -22.23 3.46
CA SER A 152 -0.09 -22.52 4.77
C SER A 152 -0.57 -21.29 5.52
N THR A 153 0.14 -20.16 5.39
CA THR A 153 -0.16 -18.92 6.14
C THR A 153 -0.68 -17.77 5.27
N GLY A 154 -0.63 -17.91 3.94
CA GLY A 154 -0.85 -16.83 2.98
C GLY A 154 0.46 -16.21 2.52
N PHE A 155 0.54 -15.85 1.22
CA PHE A 155 1.75 -15.23 0.64
C PHE A 155 1.97 -13.78 1.10
N ASP A 156 0.95 -13.15 1.65
CA ASP A 156 0.93 -11.80 2.23
C ASP A 156 1.00 -11.79 3.77
N SER A 157 1.10 -12.97 4.40
CA SER A 157 1.20 -13.11 5.85
C SER A 157 2.50 -12.54 6.41
N GLY A 158 2.51 -12.14 7.69
CA GLY A 158 3.70 -11.71 8.41
C GLY A 158 4.83 -12.73 8.34
N SER A 159 4.50 -14.03 8.47
CA SER A 159 5.45 -15.13 8.37
C SER A 159 6.09 -15.25 6.99
N SER A 160 5.29 -15.16 5.92
CA SER A 160 5.79 -15.18 4.53
C SER A 160 6.67 -13.97 4.24
N LEU A 161 6.27 -12.78 4.68
CA LEU A 161 7.07 -11.57 4.52
C LEU A 161 8.37 -11.63 5.31
N ASP A 162 8.35 -12.19 6.53
CA ASP A 162 9.56 -12.37 7.33
C ASP A 162 10.55 -13.32 6.64
N TYR A 163 10.07 -14.43 6.08
CA TYR A 163 10.90 -15.35 5.29
C TYR A 163 11.55 -14.66 4.09
N VAL A 164 10.78 -13.83 3.38
CA VAL A 164 11.29 -13.02 2.27
C VAL A 164 12.32 -12.00 2.72
N TYR A 165 12.14 -11.39 3.88
CA TYR A 165 13.08 -10.43 4.47
C TYR A 165 14.40 -11.09 4.87
N GLN A 166 14.39 -12.33 5.34
CA GLN A 166 15.59 -13.11 5.64
C GLN A 166 16.38 -13.45 4.37
N ASN A 167 15.69 -13.68 3.26
CA ASN A 167 16.27 -14.00 1.95
C ASN A 167 17.25 -15.21 1.98
N GLN A 168 16.92 -16.20 2.78
CA GLN A 168 17.74 -17.41 2.95
C GLN A 168 16.95 -18.63 2.46
N PRO A 169 17.38 -19.31 1.38
CA PRO A 169 16.74 -20.53 0.91
C PRO A 169 16.89 -21.66 1.93
N GLN A 170 15.78 -22.20 2.45
CA GLN A 170 15.75 -23.21 3.52
C GLN A 170 15.03 -24.50 3.09
N GLY A 171 14.94 -24.78 1.81
CA GLY A 171 14.30 -26.00 1.31
C GLY A 171 14.91 -27.29 1.89
N SER A 172 14.07 -28.33 2.04
CA SER A 172 14.40 -29.58 2.73
C SER A 172 15.57 -30.37 2.11
N ASN A 173 15.91 -30.10 0.85
CA ASN A 173 17.01 -30.71 0.11
C ASN A 173 17.61 -29.74 -0.91
N ALA A 174 18.63 -30.16 -1.68
CA ALA A 174 19.27 -29.31 -2.68
C ALA A 174 18.29 -28.76 -3.74
N PHE A 175 17.33 -29.58 -4.17
CA PHE A 175 16.31 -29.19 -5.12
C PHE A 175 15.34 -28.16 -4.48
N GLY A 176 14.86 -28.41 -3.28
CA GLY A 176 14.02 -27.48 -2.52
C GLY A 176 14.69 -26.13 -2.28
N ARG A 177 16.00 -26.13 -1.95
CA ARG A 177 16.77 -24.87 -1.83
C ARG A 177 16.90 -24.13 -3.16
N LEU A 178 17.01 -24.85 -4.30
CA LEU A 178 17.00 -24.23 -5.63
C LEU A 178 15.64 -23.58 -5.93
N VAL A 179 14.54 -24.28 -5.63
CA VAL A 179 13.17 -23.76 -5.79
C VAL A 179 12.98 -22.52 -4.91
N ASP A 180 13.40 -22.56 -3.65
CA ASP A 180 13.37 -21.39 -2.75
C ASP A 180 14.19 -20.21 -3.28
N LYS A 181 15.36 -20.48 -3.83
CA LYS A 181 16.21 -19.45 -4.43
C LYS A 181 15.50 -18.77 -5.61
N ILE A 182 14.81 -19.51 -6.45
CA ILE A 182 14.01 -18.98 -7.56
C ILE A 182 12.82 -18.18 -7.01
N TYR A 183 12.11 -18.73 -6.06
CA TYR A 183 10.98 -18.08 -5.38
C TYR A 183 11.38 -16.75 -4.77
N LEU A 184 12.42 -16.72 -3.93
CA LEU A 184 12.92 -15.51 -3.27
C LEU A 184 13.48 -14.46 -4.24
N ASN A 185 13.93 -14.87 -5.43
CA ASN A 185 14.43 -13.95 -6.46
C ASN A 185 13.38 -13.52 -7.47
N SER A 186 12.11 -13.89 -7.30
CA SER A 186 11.03 -13.34 -8.12
C SER A 186 10.96 -11.81 -8.00
N VAL A 187 10.47 -11.15 -9.04
CA VAL A 187 10.45 -9.68 -9.11
C VAL A 187 9.65 -9.06 -7.95
N GLY A 188 8.54 -9.69 -7.56
CA GLY A 188 7.71 -9.25 -6.42
C GLY A 188 8.49 -9.27 -5.11
N TRP A 189 9.14 -10.37 -4.77
CA TRP A 189 9.89 -10.50 -3.52
C TRP A 189 11.15 -9.62 -3.46
N ARG A 190 11.78 -9.39 -4.60
CA ARG A 190 12.85 -8.38 -4.69
C ARG A 190 12.33 -6.99 -4.37
N GLY A 191 11.14 -6.63 -4.88
CA GLY A 191 10.47 -5.36 -4.57
C GLY A 191 10.12 -5.24 -3.09
N ILE A 192 9.62 -6.30 -2.47
CA ILE A 192 9.31 -6.36 -1.03
C ILE A 192 10.57 -6.13 -0.18
N ARG A 193 11.71 -6.73 -0.52
CA ARG A 193 12.98 -6.46 0.18
C ARG A 193 13.47 -5.03 -0.01
N GLN A 194 13.29 -4.47 -1.21
CA GLN A 194 13.61 -3.06 -1.46
C GLN A 194 12.71 -2.13 -0.63
N ARG A 195 11.42 -2.44 -0.52
CA ARG A 195 10.48 -1.72 0.37
C ARG A 195 10.95 -1.75 1.82
N LYS A 196 11.39 -2.92 2.33
CA LYS A 196 11.98 -3.02 3.68
C LYS A 196 13.13 -2.03 3.87
N THR A 197 14.07 -1.98 2.92
CA THR A 197 15.22 -1.05 2.98
C THR A 197 14.78 0.40 3.04
N HIS A 198 13.80 0.79 2.21
CA HIS A 198 13.27 2.15 2.21
C HIS A 198 12.57 2.48 3.53
N LEU A 199 11.75 1.57 4.06
CA LEU A 199 11.10 1.75 5.36
C LEU A 199 12.11 1.94 6.48
N GLN A 200 13.18 1.17 6.51
CA GLN A 200 14.23 1.32 7.51
C GLN A 200 14.93 2.69 7.44
N ILE A 201 15.17 3.20 6.23
CA ILE A 201 15.71 4.56 6.03
C ILE A 201 14.74 5.61 6.55
N LEU A 202 13.46 5.51 6.17
CA LEU A 202 12.43 6.47 6.59
C LEU A 202 12.22 6.48 8.11
N ILE A 203 12.20 5.30 8.75
CA ILE A 203 12.10 5.17 10.20
C ILE A 203 13.26 5.89 10.88
N LYS A 204 14.49 5.64 10.44
CA LYS A 204 15.69 6.30 11.01
C LYS A 204 15.66 7.82 10.83
N GLN A 205 15.24 8.30 9.66
CA GLN A 205 15.07 9.74 9.41
C GLN A 205 14.02 10.35 10.34
N ALA A 206 12.85 9.73 10.47
CA ALA A 206 11.79 10.20 11.36
C ALA A 206 12.23 10.23 12.83
N VAL A 207 12.97 9.22 13.28
CA VAL A 207 13.56 9.20 14.64
C VAL A 207 14.53 10.36 14.82
N ALA A 208 15.45 10.58 13.86
CA ALA A 208 16.40 11.70 13.92
C ALA A 208 15.71 13.06 13.96
N ASP A 209 14.67 13.25 13.13
CA ASP A 209 13.90 14.51 13.07
C ASP A 209 13.15 14.79 14.38
N LEU A 210 12.54 13.77 14.98
CA LEU A 210 11.84 13.89 16.26
C LEU A 210 12.83 14.19 17.39
N HIS A 211 13.96 13.50 17.41
CA HIS A 211 15.01 13.71 18.41
C HIS A 211 15.62 15.12 18.31
N ALA A 212 15.88 15.59 17.09
CA ALA A 212 16.38 16.95 16.85
C ALA A 212 15.40 18.05 17.32
N LYS A 213 14.10 17.75 17.37
CA LYS A 213 13.06 18.62 17.94
C LYS A 213 12.93 18.53 19.45
N GLY A 214 13.78 17.74 20.12
CA GLY A 214 13.74 17.53 21.56
C GLY A 214 12.58 16.66 22.04
N LEU A 215 11.94 15.89 21.16
CA LEU A 215 10.83 15.02 21.50
C LEU A 215 11.32 13.64 21.94
N ALA A 216 10.71 13.08 22.99
CA ALA A 216 10.94 11.69 23.34
C ALA A 216 10.39 10.79 22.26
N VAL A 217 11.25 9.94 21.66
CA VAL A 217 10.84 9.08 20.56
C VAL A 217 10.28 7.77 21.10
N ARG A 218 8.98 7.58 20.91
CA ARG A 218 8.21 6.38 21.22
C ARG A 218 7.54 5.90 19.95
N VAL A 219 7.84 4.67 19.55
CA VAL A 219 7.41 4.09 18.27
C VAL A 219 6.28 3.11 18.49
N VAL A 220 5.24 3.19 17.68
CA VAL A 220 4.24 2.13 17.55
C VAL A 220 4.18 1.65 16.10
N ASP A 221 4.15 0.34 15.91
CA ASP A 221 3.82 -0.30 14.64
C ASP A 221 2.51 -1.07 14.82
N ILE A 222 1.47 -0.66 14.11
CA ILE A 222 0.10 -1.13 14.34
C ILE A 222 -0.25 -2.42 13.61
N ALA A 223 0.60 -2.88 12.66
CA ALA A 223 0.45 -4.12 11.90
C ALA A 223 1.82 -4.70 11.55
N ALA A 224 2.61 -4.99 12.57
CA ALA A 224 4.05 -5.21 12.49
C ALA A 224 4.46 -6.52 11.78
N GLY A 225 3.55 -7.48 11.57
CA GLY A 225 3.92 -8.84 11.19
C GLY A 225 4.79 -9.45 12.27
N HIS A 226 6.02 -9.86 11.97
CA HIS A 226 7.01 -10.25 12.99
C HIS A 226 7.85 -9.07 13.52
N GLY A 227 7.67 -7.85 13.00
CA GLY A 227 8.38 -6.65 13.44
C GLY A 227 9.84 -6.55 12.99
N ARG A 228 10.36 -7.50 12.18
CA ARG A 228 11.78 -7.55 11.79
C ARG A 228 12.33 -6.24 11.27
N TYR A 229 11.60 -5.55 10.39
CA TYR A 229 12.12 -4.32 9.78
C TYR A 229 12.27 -3.18 10.77
N VAL A 230 11.37 -3.07 11.76
CA VAL A 230 11.47 -2.10 12.87
C VAL A 230 12.63 -2.46 13.79
N LEU A 231 12.71 -3.74 14.19
CA LEU A 231 13.79 -4.22 15.05
C LEU A 231 15.16 -4.03 14.39
N ASP A 232 15.30 -4.33 13.08
CA ASP A 232 16.53 -4.09 12.33
C ASP A 232 16.87 -2.59 12.23
N ALA A 233 15.87 -1.73 12.02
CA ALA A 233 16.07 -0.28 11.91
C ALA A 233 16.52 0.34 13.23
N LEU A 234 15.95 -0.11 14.35
CA LEU A 234 16.06 0.54 15.65
C LEU A 234 16.97 -0.19 16.65
N ALA A 235 17.66 -1.27 16.22
CA ALA A 235 18.53 -2.05 17.10
C ALA A 235 19.55 -1.19 17.89
N ASN A 236 20.16 -0.22 17.21
CA ASN A 236 21.21 0.64 17.74
C ASN A 236 20.81 2.12 17.80
N GLU A 237 19.50 2.41 18.00
CA GLU A 237 18.99 3.79 18.06
C GLU A 237 18.71 4.17 19.52
N PRO A 238 19.68 4.83 20.21
CA PRO A 238 19.51 5.19 21.63
C PRO A 238 18.47 6.28 21.87
N ALA A 239 18.12 7.05 20.84
CA ALA A 239 17.10 8.08 20.92
C ALA A 239 15.68 7.52 21.11
N VAL A 240 15.47 6.23 20.83
CA VAL A 240 14.16 5.57 20.95
C VAL A 240 14.03 4.98 22.34
N SER A 241 13.09 5.48 23.12
CA SER A 241 12.89 5.08 24.50
C SER A 241 11.93 3.89 24.67
N ASP A 242 10.97 3.73 23.77
CA ASP A 242 9.95 2.67 23.82
C ASP A 242 9.51 2.29 22.41
N ILE A 243 9.33 1.00 22.17
CA ILE A 243 8.84 0.44 20.91
C ILE A 243 7.72 -0.53 21.25
N LEU A 244 6.53 -0.24 20.74
CA LEU A 244 5.37 -1.11 20.79
C LEU A 244 5.09 -1.67 19.40
N LEU A 245 5.23 -2.98 19.24
CA LEU A 245 4.79 -3.70 18.06
C LEU A 245 3.41 -4.29 18.34
N ARG A 246 2.51 -4.21 17.38
CA ARG A 246 1.17 -4.80 17.47
C ARG A 246 0.88 -5.59 16.20
N ASP A 247 0.17 -6.68 16.35
CA ASP A 247 -0.39 -7.43 15.23
C ASP A 247 -1.67 -8.15 15.70
N TYR A 248 -2.59 -8.35 14.80
CA TYR A 248 -3.84 -9.06 15.06
C TYR A 248 -3.60 -10.57 15.24
N SER A 249 -2.59 -11.15 14.54
CA SER A 249 -2.29 -12.57 14.54
C SER A 249 -1.46 -12.97 15.77
N GLU A 250 -2.00 -13.88 16.59
CA GLU A 250 -1.27 -14.49 17.73
C GLU A 250 0.06 -15.11 17.30
N LEU A 251 0.09 -15.75 16.11
CA LEU A 251 1.30 -16.34 15.56
C LEU A 251 2.38 -15.28 15.31
N ASN A 252 2.01 -14.15 14.73
CA ASN A 252 2.94 -13.05 14.48
C ASN A 252 3.46 -12.46 15.79
N VAL A 253 2.59 -12.30 16.78
CA VAL A 253 2.96 -11.81 18.12
C VAL A 253 3.98 -12.74 18.78
N ALA A 254 3.70 -14.05 18.80
CA ALA A 254 4.59 -15.05 19.39
C ALA A 254 5.98 -15.06 18.72
N GLN A 255 6.02 -15.07 17.39
CA GLN A 255 7.27 -15.05 16.61
C GLN A 255 8.04 -13.73 16.81
N GLY A 256 7.34 -12.62 16.90
CA GLY A 256 7.95 -11.33 17.17
C GLY A 256 8.51 -11.22 18.59
N GLN A 257 7.83 -11.74 19.60
CA GLN A 257 8.32 -11.81 20.97
C GLN A 257 9.59 -12.67 21.09
N GLU A 258 9.62 -13.82 20.40
CA GLU A 258 10.82 -14.65 20.33
C GLU A 258 11.99 -13.89 19.68
N MET A 259 11.74 -13.18 18.59
CA MET A 259 12.75 -12.38 17.89
C MET A 259 13.28 -11.24 18.76
N ILE A 260 12.42 -10.57 19.54
CA ILE A 260 12.80 -9.53 20.51
C ILE A 260 13.76 -10.11 21.57
N ALA A 261 13.39 -11.28 22.11
CA ALA A 261 14.21 -11.97 23.13
C ALA A 261 15.60 -12.38 22.56
N GLN A 262 15.62 -12.99 21.36
CA GLN A 262 16.86 -13.39 20.68
C GLN A 262 17.80 -12.22 20.41
N ARG A 263 17.27 -11.02 20.23
CA ARG A 263 18.04 -9.77 19.98
C ARG A 263 18.42 -9.01 21.26
N GLY A 264 17.98 -9.48 22.43
CA GLY A 264 18.22 -8.80 23.69
C GLY A 264 17.52 -7.44 23.82
N MET A 265 16.40 -7.25 23.11
CA MET A 265 15.69 -5.98 23.05
C MET A 265 14.49 -5.88 24.00
N SER A 266 14.22 -6.90 24.83
CA SER A 266 13.04 -6.98 25.71
C SER A 266 12.93 -5.84 26.74
N GLY A 267 14.02 -5.12 27.01
CA GLY A 267 14.00 -3.98 27.94
C GLY A 267 13.34 -2.72 27.39
N ARG A 268 13.15 -2.62 26.05
CA ARG A 268 12.59 -1.43 25.38
C ARG A 268 11.59 -1.72 24.27
N VAL A 269 11.37 -3.00 23.95
CA VAL A 269 10.42 -3.43 22.92
C VAL A 269 9.39 -4.35 23.54
N ARG A 270 8.14 -4.01 23.32
CA ARG A 270 6.97 -4.83 23.67
C ARG A 270 6.27 -5.26 22.40
N PHE A 271 5.66 -6.46 22.42
CA PHE A 271 4.80 -6.92 21.34
C PHE A 271 3.48 -7.37 21.94
N GLU A 272 2.39 -6.77 21.51
CA GLU A 272 1.03 -7.00 22.00
C GLU A 272 0.11 -7.40 20.85
N GLN A 273 -0.86 -8.27 21.13
CA GLN A 273 -1.94 -8.52 20.19
C GLN A 273 -2.88 -7.31 20.14
N GLY A 274 -3.32 -6.91 18.96
CA GLY A 274 -4.26 -5.80 18.82
C GLY A 274 -4.77 -5.61 17.39
N ASP A 275 -5.98 -5.08 17.29
CA ASP A 275 -6.62 -4.76 16.03
C ASP A 275 -6.20 -3.36 15.56
N ALA A 276 -5.61 -3.28 14.36
CA ALA A 276 -5.23 -2.01 13.73
C ALA A 276 -6.44 -1.13 13.36
N PHE A 277 -7.63 -1.70 13.30
CA PHE A 277 -8.88 -0.99 12.99
C PHE A 277 -9.71 -0.64 14.24
N ASN A 278 -9.23 -0.96 15.44
CA ASN A 278 -9.90 -0.59 16.68
C ASN A 278 -9.42 0.79 17.18
N PRO A 279 -10.19 1.88 16.95
CA PRO A 279 -9.79 3.22 17.33
C PRO A 279 -9.73 3.41 18.86
N GLU A 280 -10.51 2.67 19.62
CA GLU A 280 -10.51 2.76 21.09
C GLU A 280 -9.20 2.23 21.65
N GLU A 281 -8.76 1.05 21.20
CA GLU A 281 -7.45 0.50 21.56
C GLU A 281 -6.30 1.42 21.18
N LEU A 282 -6.32 1.97 19.95
CA LEU A 282 -5.28 2.87 19.49
C LEU A 282 -5.23 4.18 20.28
N SER A 283 -6.37 4.71 20.69
CA SER A 283 -6.45 5.93 21.49
C SER A 283 -5.99 5.74 22.93
N ALA A 284 -6.08 4.52 23.45
CA ALA A 284 -5.70 4.14 24.83
C ALA A 284 -4.21 3.80 24.99
N LEU A 285 -3.42 3.82 23.92
CA LEU A 285 -2.01 3.47 23.97
C LEU A 285 -1.22 4.33 24.97
N THR A 286 -0.53 3.66 25.89
CA THR A 286 0.28 4.31 26.93
C THR A 286 1.66 3.62 27.03
N PRO A 287 2.76 4.39 27.02
CA PRO A 287 2.84 5.84 26.76
C PRO A 287 2.43 6.21 25.33
N ARG A 288 1.93 7.42 25.15
CA ARG A 288 1.46 7.90 23.84
C ARG A 288 2.60 7.86 22.82
N PRO A 289 2.45 7.21 21.67
CA PRO A 289 3.49 7.16 20.66
C PRO A 289 3.72 8.55 20.02
N THR A 290 4.95 8.80 19.59
CA THR A 290 5.35 10.00 18.84
C THR A 290 5.65 9.68 17.38
N LEU A 291 5.86 8.41 17.05
CA LEU A 291 6.00 7.88 15.70
C LEU A 291 5.10 6.66 15.53
N ALA A 292 4.21 6.69 14.56
CA ALA A 292 3.38 5.56 14.16
C ALA A 292 3.82 5.05 12.77
N ILE A 293 3.82 3.71 12.60
CA ILE A 293 4.16 2.98 11.37
C ILE A 293 2.95 2.16 10.94
#